data_e874c05d85453b299539cee97c97827b
#
_entry.id   e874c05d85453b299539cee97c97827b
#
_cell.length_a   1.000
_cell.length_b   1.000
_cell.length_c   1.000
_cell.angle_alpha   90.00
_cell.angle_beta   90.00
_cell.angle_gamma   90.00
#
_symmetry.space_group_name_H-M   'P 1'
#
loop_
_entity.id
_entity.type
_entity.pdbx_description
1 polymer ?
#
loop_
_entity_poly.entity_id
_entity_poly.type
_entity_poly.pdbx_seq_one_letter_code
_entity_poly.pdbx_strand_id
1 'polypeptide(L)' 'MQGEADIIAKKNETLIFIEVKTRFNDDFGRPAEAVGYSKQQKYRRIAEYFMLSENITDTAIRFDVAEVLGKEINYIENAF' A
#
# COMPACT_ATOMS: atom_id res chain seq x y z
N MET A 1 -15.78 7.27 7.10
CA MET A 1 -14.81 6.27 6.65
C MET A 1 -13.52 6.94 6.22
N GLN A 2 -12.40 6.35 6.56
CA GLN A 2 -11.10 6.98 6.31
C GLN A 2 -10.52 6.67 4.95
N GLY A 3 -11.25 6.01 4.11
CA GLY A 3 -10.75 5.52 2.85
C GLY A 3 -10.39 4.05 2.97
N GLU A 4 -9.84 3.51 1.93
CA GLU A 4 -9.52 2.10 1.94
C GLU A 4 -8.26 1.83 1.13
N ALA A 5 -7.56 0.78 1.51
CA ALA A 5 -6.44 0.29 0.72
C ALA A 5 -6.99 -0.52 -0.44
N ASP A 6 -6.24 -0.59 -1.52
CA ASP A 6 -6.68 -1.39 -2.66
C ASP A 6 -6.65 -2.86 -2.31
N ILE A 7 -5.61 -3.30 -1.62
CA ILE A 7 -5.48 -4.68 -1.19
C ILE A 7 -4.87 -4.72 0.20
N ILE A 8 -5.42 -5.58 1.05
CA ILE A 8 -4.84 -5.85 2.36
C ILE A 8 -4.51 -7.33 2.39
N ALA A 9 -3.25 -7.65 2.67
CA ALA A 9 -2.79 -9.02 2.69
C ALA A 9 -2.05 -9.32 3.99
N LYS A 10 -1.87 -10.59 4.27
CA LYS A 10 -1.11 -11.00 5.44
C LYS A 10 -0.09 -12.05 5.01
N LYS A 11 1.14 -11.84 5.44
CA LYS A 11 2.20 -12.80 5.17
C LYS A 11 2.99 -12.99 6.45
N ASN A 12 2.98 -14.21 6.97
CA ASN A 12 3.57 -14.51 8.27
C ASN A 12 2.94 -13.60 9.33
N GLU A 13 3.73 -12.81 10.04
CA GLU A 13 3.22 -11.92 11.07
C GLU A 13 3.15 -10.47 10.60
N THR A 14 3.10 -10.25 9.29
CA THR A 14 3.08 -8.90 8.73
C THR A 14 1.80 -8.64 7.97
N LEU A 15 1.15 -7.51 8.29
CA LEU A 15 0.03 -7.00 7.51
C LEU A 15 0.58 -6.10 6.43
N ILE A 16 0.12 -6.32 5.21
CA ILE A 16 0.62 -5.58 4.05
C ILE A 16 -0.54 -4.81 3.43
N PHE A 17 -0.37 -3.51 3.34
CA PHE A 17 -1.35 -2.63 2.71
C PHE A 17 -0.78 -2.23 1.37
N ILE A 18 -1.49 -2.56 0.29
CA ILE A 18 -0.96 -2.46 -1.06
C ILE A 18 -1.72 -1.42 -1.85
N GLU A 19 -0.98 -0.48 -2.40
CA GLU A 19 -1.54 0.50 -3.34
C GLU A 19 -1.30 -0.03 -4.75
N VAL A 20 -2.36 -0.12 -5.55
CA VAL A 20 -2.24 -0.56 -6.93
C VAL A 20 -2.24 0.67 -7.84
N LYS A 21 -1.22 0.80 -8.66
CA LYS A 21 -1.08 1.89 -9.61
C LYS A 21 -1.04 1.34 -11.02
N THR A 22 -1.91 1.86 -11.88
CA THR A 22 -1.91 1.48 -13.29
C THR A 22 -1.22 2.58 -14.08
N ARG A 23 -0.27 2.19 -14.90
CA ARG A 23 0.47 3.11 -15.75
C ARG A 23 0.32 2.70 -17.19
N PHE A 24 0.25 3.69 -18.07
CA PHE A 24 0.15 3.41 -19.49
C PHE A 24 1.51 3.46 -20.18
N ASN A 25 2.46 4.14 -19.54
CA ASN A 25 3.84 4.17 -20.00
C ASN A 25 4.73 4.47 -18.80
N ASP A 26 6.03 4.46 -18.99
CA ASP A 26 6.98 4.62 -17.90
C ASP A 26 7.54 6.04 -17.77
N ASP A 27 6.81 7.04 -18.29
CA ASP A 27 7.27 8.43 -18.25
C ASP A 27 6.97 9.15 -16.96
N PHE A 28 6.35 8.50 -15.99
CA PHE A 28 5.84 9.17 -14.80
C PHE A 28 6.68 8.96 -13.57
N GLY A 29 7.93 8.61 -13.72
CA GLY A 29 8.80 8.42 -12.59
C GLY A 29 8.52 7.10 -11.89
N ARG A 30 9.04 6.98 -10.70
CA ARG A 30 8.95 5.74 -9.94
C ARG A 30 7.69 5.69 -9.12
N PRO A 31 7.10 4.50 -8.94
CA PRO A 31 5.89 4.36 -8.13
C PRO A 31 6.04 4.91 -6.71
N ALA A 32 7.17 4.71 -6.09
CA ALA A 32 7.39 5.20 -4.74
C ALA A 32 7.35 6.72 -4.68
N GLU A 33 7.80 7.38 -5.75
CA GLU A 33 7.75 8.84 -5.84
C GLU A 33 6.34 9.34 -6.04
N ALA A 34 5.46 8.49 -6.56
CA ALA A 34 4.08 8.85 -6.80
C ALA A 34 3.23 8.80 -5.55
N VAL A 35 3.77 8.29 -4.43
CA VAL A 35 3.03 8.23 -3.18
C VAL A 35 3.48 9.38 -2.30
N GLY A 36 2.73 10.48 -2.37
CA GLY A 36 3.06 11.68 -1.63
C GLY A 36 2.76 11.56 -0.15
N TYR A 37 3.19 12.58 0.60
CA TYR A 37 3.06 12.57 2.05
C TYR A 37 1.61 12.40 2.51
N SER A 38 0.67 13.11 1.89
CA SER A 38 -0.74 13.02 2.27
C SER A 38 -1.27 11.60 2.13
N LYS A 39 -0.91 10.94 1.06
CA LYS A 39 -1.36 9.58 0.83
C LYS A 39 -0.72 8.61 1.80
N GLN A 40 0.54 8.83 2.15
CA GLN A 40 1.21 8.02 3.15
C GLN A 40 0.49 8.13 4.49
N GLN A 41 0.12 9.35 4.88
CA GLN A 41 -0.61 9.54 6.13
C GLN A 41 -1.99 8.91 6.09
N LYS A 42 -2.64 8.97 4.94
CA LYS A 42 -3.93 8.32 4.75
C LYS A 42 -3.80 6.81 4.96
N TYR A 43 -2.76 6.21 4.39
CA TYR A 43 -2.55 4.77 4.56
C TYR A 43 -2.25 4.39 5.99
N ARG A 44 -1.52 5.24 6.72
CA ARG A 44 -1.28 4.97 8.14
C ARG A 44 -2.57 4.98 8.93
N ARG A 45 -3.48 5.90 8.63
CA ARG A 45 -4.79 5.94 9.29
C ARG A 45 -5.63 4.73 8.93
N ILE A 46 -5.57 4.30 7.68
CA ILE A 46 -6.28 3.10 7.26
C ILE A 46 -5.78 1.88 8.05
N ALA A 47 -4.47 1.77 8.21
CA ALA A 47 -3.87 0.66 8.94
C ALA A 47 -4.32 0.67 10.40
N GLU A 48 -4.28 1.83 11.04
CA GLU A 48 -4.73 1.95 12.43
C GLU A 48 -6.19 1.54 12.59
N TYR A 49 -7.03 2.06 11.71
CA TYR A 49 -8.45 1.77 11.77
C TYR A 49 -8.70 0.28 11.56
N PHE A 50 -8.02 -0.30 10.58
CA PHE A 50 -8.18 -1.72 10.29
C PHE A 50 -7.78 -2.57 11.49
N MET A 51 -6.64 -2.27 12.07
CA MET A 51 -6.17 -3.04 13.21
C MET A 51 -7.10 -2.92 14.40
N LEU A 52 -7.62 -1.72 14.64
CA LEU A 52 -8.57 -1.53 15.73
C LEU A 52 -9.86 -2.29 15.47
N SER A 53 -10.40 -2.21 14.27
CA SER A 53 -11.67 -2.86 13.96
C SER A 53 -11.55 -4.38 13.95
N GLU A 54 -10.37 -4.92 13.63
CA GLU A 54 -10.15 -6.36 13.60
C GLU A 54 -9.48 -6.88 14.87
N ASN A 55 -9.28 -6.01 15.84
CA ASN A 55 -8.69 -6.40 17.12
C ASN A 55 -7.30 -6.99 16.98
N ILE A 56 -6.52 -6.41 16.10
CA ILE A 56 -5.17 -6.90 15.81
C ILE A 56 -4.16 -6.07 16.60
N THR A 57 -3.27 -6.74 17.31
CA THR A 57 -2.19 -6.10 18.06
C THR A 57 -0.89 -6.83 17.79
N ASP A 58 0.22 -6.16 18.07
CA ASP A 58 1.56 -6.76 18.00
C ASP A 58 1.87 -7.38 16.64
N THR A 59 1.46 -6.68 15.60
CA THR A 59 1.66 -7.16 14.24
C THR A 59 2.44 -6.12 13.45
N ALA A 60 3.43 -6.56 12.72
CA ALA A 60 4.19 -5.66 11.86
C ALA A 60 3.32 -5.20 10.70
N ILE A 61 3.59 -4.00 10.21
CA ILE A 61 2.84 -3.40 9.12
C ILE A 61 3.81 -3.00 8.02
N ARG A 62 3.41 -3.23 6.78
CA ARG A 62 4.21 -2.85 5.64
C ARG A 62 3.32 -2.22 4.59
N PHE A 63 3.83 -1.23 3.87
CA PHE A 63 3.11 -0.55 2.80
C PHE A 63 3.83 -0.79 1.49
N ASP A 64 3.16 -1.45 0.59
CA ASP A 64 3.73 -1.84 -0.70
C ASP A 64 3.00 -1.15 -1.84
N VAL A 65 3.67 -1.07 -2.98
CA VAL A 65 3.06 -0.55 -4.20
C VAL A 65 3.18 -1.61 -5.28
N ALA A 66 2.07 -1.89 -5.95
CA ALA A 66 2.04 -2.76 -7.11
C ALA A 66 1.76 -1.87 -8.32
N GLU A 67 2.73 -1.74 -9.19
CA GLU A 67 2.59 -0.96 -10.41
C GLU A 67 2.28 -1.88 -11.58
N VAL A 68 1.16 -1.64 -12.23
CA VAL A 68 0.73 -2.43 -13.38
C VAL A 68 1.02 -1.62 -14.63
N LEU A 69 1.87 -2.15 -15.50
CA LEU A 69 2.27 -1.50 -16.72
C LEU A 69 2.02 -2.48 -17.87
N GLY A 70 0.87 -2.29 -18.54
CA GLY A 70 0.46 -3.25 -19.55
C GLY A 70 0.25 -4.62 -18.94
N LYS A 71 1.04 -5.59 -19.36
CA LYS A 71 0.96 -6.96 -18.83
C LYS A 71 1.98 -7.24 -17.75
N GLU A 72 2.77 -6.24 -17.39
CA GLU A 72 3.82 -6.42 -16.42
C GLU A 72 3.41 -5.83 -15.07
N ILE A 73 3.89 -6.44 -14.01
CA ILE A 73 3.68 -5.93 -12.66
C ILE A 73 5.04 -5.69 -12.04
N ASN A 74 5.23 -4.46 -11.59
CA ASN A 74 6.42 -4.09 -10.85
C ASN A 74 6.01 -3.91 -9.39
N TYR A 75 6.42 -4.84 -8.54
CA TYR A 75 6.01 -4.85 -7.15
C TYR A 75 7.11 -4.29 -6.26
N ILE A 76 6.78 -3.31 -5.45
CA ILE A 76 7.75 -2.64 -4.60
C ILE A 76 7.36 -2.86 -3.15
N GLU A 77 8.16 -3.64 -2.44
CA GLU A 77 7.95 -3.88 -1.03
C GLU A 77 8.45 -2.71 -0.22
N ASN A 78 7.72 -2.43 0.85
CA ASN A 78 8.11 -1.39 1.79
C ASN A 78 8.36 -0.05 1.09
N ALA A 79 7.41 0.33 0.25
CA ALA A 79 7.57 1.49 -0.62
C ALA A 79 7.48 2.82 0.12
N PHE A 80 6.83 2.84 1.29
CA PHE A 80 6.74 4.07 2.08
C PHE A 80 6.41 3.80 3.55
#